data_16c5c8cb437c2f25f4e3100f2223822e
#
_entry.id   16c5c8cb437c2f25f4e3100f2223822e
#
_cell.length_a   1.000
_cell.length_b   1.000
_cell.length_c   1.000
_cell.angle_alpha   90.00
_cell.angle_beta   90.00
_cell.angle_gamma   90.00
#
_symmetry.space_group_name_H-M   'P 1'
#
loop_
_entity.id
_entity.type
_entity.pdbx_description
1 polymer ?
#
loop_
_entity_poly.entity_id
_entity_poly.type
_entity_poly.pdbx_seq_one_letter_code
_entity_poly.pdbx_strand_id
1 'polypeptide(L)'
;MSDSSAFHLWWKMPGDAIEDIKTFVPNPHGTTTFHFSPFDKAQGNPALRVRGNALPVSFPLNAELSLESSPEVPDIKKEDHLSAVNSALADINGGELKKVVISRSEFWSTPLTPEELFRSKCEMYPDAMVYLLAHPDVGVWLGASPELLLQRIGGEFETVSLAGTKSSLTEPWTDKERREQEMVTDFITHRLRVTGAQGVAQRRARDRTYGTIKHLESKIVFSSDQNDDALLEELHPTPAVGGEPRDHALRFIAKHEKQNRAYYTGFLGWSQEAEANYFVNLRCMQCFSNGFRLFAGGGIVKGSDALAEWEETRAKIETIRTNLKR
;
A
#
# COMPACT_ATOMS: atom_id res chain seq x y z
N MET A 1 28.03 4.20 9.78
CA MET A 1 27.83 2.77 9.54
C MET A 1 26.68 2.37 10.43
N SER A 2 25.46 2.25 9.89
CA SER A 2 24.29 1.81 10.66
C SER A 2 24.53 0.36 11.08
N ASP A 3 24.28 0.08 12.34
CA ASP A 3 24.39 -1.25 12.92
C ASP A 3 23.45 -2.20 12.17
N SER A 4 24.02 -3.11 11.36
CA SER A 4 23.26 -4.07 10.57
C SER A 4 22.47 -5.07 11.43
N SER A 5 22.67 -5.07 12.74
CA SER A 5 21.97 -5.92 13.71
C SER A 5 20.53 -5.47 13.99
N ALA A 6 20.16 -4.24 13.61
CA ALA A 6 18.86 -3.65 13.87
C ALA A 6 17.87 -3.74 12.68
N PHE A 7 18.28 -4.29 11.53
CA PHE A 7 17.39 -4.49 10.38
C PHE A 7 16.82 -5.90 10.40
N HIS A 8 15.48 -5.97 10.48
CA HIS A 8 14.73 -7.22 10.36
C HIS A 8 13.64 -7.07 9.32
N LEU A 9 13.52 -8.04 8.44
CA LEU A 9 12.46 -8.10 7.45
C LEU A 9 12.05 -9.55 7.22
N TRP A 10 10.77 -9.80 7.36
CA TRP A 10 10.11 -11.06 7.02
C TRP A 10 8.96 -10.79 6.08
N TRP A 11 8.77 -11.65 5.11
CA TRP A 11 7.63 -11.52 4.19
C TRP A 11 7.17 -12.87 3.64
N LYS A 12 5.92 -12.87 3.21
CA LYS A 12 5.26 -13.93 2.46
C LYS A 12 4.71 -13.34 1.16
N MET A 13 4.98 -13.96 0.03
CA MET A 13 4.44 -13.52 -1.26
C MET A 13 2.98 -13.98 -1.44
N PRO A 14 2.20 -13.33 -2.31
CA PRO A 14 0.89 -13.82 -2.71
C PRO A 14 0.97 -15.24 -3.27
N GLY A 15 0.13 -16.14 -2.74
CA GLY A 15 0.10 -17.54 -3.15
C GLY A 15 1.09 -18.46 -2.43
N ASP A 16 2.07 -17.92 -1.70
CA ASP A 16 2.97 -18.70 -0.87
C ASP A 16 2.22 -19.32 0.31
N ALA A 17 2.63 -20.52 0.72
CA ALA A 17 2.20 -21.10 1.98
C ALA A 17 2.86 -20.38 3.18
N ILE A 18 2.35 -20.59 4.38
CA ILE A 18 2.92 -19.97 5.60
C ILE A 18 4.33 -20.50 5.90
N GLU A 19 4.66 -21.69 5.41
CA GLU A 19 5.98 -22.31 5.53
C GLU A 19 7.02 -21.70 4.57
N ASP A 20 6.58 -20.93 3.58
CA ASP A 20 7.43 -20.29 2.57
C ASP A 20 7.86 -18.87 2.93
N ILE A 21 7.64 -18.46 4.18
CA ILE A 21 8.09 -17.15 4.70
C ILE A 21 9.60 -17.02 4.50
N LYS A 22 10.00 -15.82 4.08
CA LYS A 22 11.40 -15.46 3.90
C LYS A 22 11.84 -14.42 4.91
N THR A 23 13.10 -14.47 5.30
CA THR A 23 13.81 -13.40 6.01
C THR A 23 14.83 -12.78 5.08
N PHE A 24 15.12 -11.50 5.31
CA PHE A 24 16.14 -10.77 4.57
C PHE A 24 17.37 -10.56 5.43
N VAL A 25 18.52 -11.00 4.94
CA VAL A 25 19.81 -10.81 5.59
C VAL A 25 20.62 -9.77 4.80
N PRO A 26 20.87 -8.58 5.36
CA PRO A 26 21.69 -7.56 4.70
C PRO A 26 23.06 -8.11 4.34
N ASN A 27 23.47 -7.92 3.08
CA ASN A 27 24.75 -8.33 2.55
C ASN A 27 25.08 -7.43 1.33
N PRO A 28 26.17 -6.64 1.35
CA PRO A 28 26.54 -5.78 0.22
C PRO A 28 26.81 -6.53 -1.08
N HIS A 29 27.11 -7.82 -1.00
CA HIS A 29 27.31 -8.72 -2.15
C HIS A 29 26.08 -9.61 -2.44
N GLY A 30 24.95 -9.39 -1.76
CA GLY A 30 23.73 -10.14 -1.96
C GLY A 30 23.13 -9.92 -3.35
N THR A 31 22.26 -10.82 -3.78
CA THR A 31 21.60 -10.79 -5.11
C THR A 31 20.26 -10.09 -5.10
N THR A 32 19.71 -9.82 -3.92
CA THR A 32 18.38 -9.20 -3.75
C THR A 32 18.53 -7.77 -3.22
N THR A 33 17.80 -6.84 -3.79
CA THR A 33 17.66 -5.48 -3.23
C THR A 33 16.24 -5.30 -2.74
N PHE A 34 16.07 -5.00 -1.46
CA PHE A 34 14.78 -4.65 -0.87
C PHE A 34 14.58 -3.14 -0.90
N HIS A 35 13.36 -2.72 -1.18
CA HIS A 35 12.93 -1.31 -1.24
C HIS A 35 11.75 -1.10 -0.29
N PHE A 36 11.78 0.01 0.46
CA PHE A 36 10.65 0.51 1.23
C PHE A 36 10.57 2.02 1.07
N SER A 37 9.59 2.50 0.34
CA SER A 37 9.48 3.90 -0.08
C SER A 37 8.28 4.57 0.56
N PRO A 38 8.42 5.81 1.08
CA PRO A 38 7.29 6.56 1.61
C PRO A 38 6.33 6.99 0.49
N PHE A 39 5.12 7.40 0.90
CA PHE A 39 4.14 8.00 -0.02
C PHE A 39 4.68 9.27 -0.66
N ASP A 40 5.25 10.15 0.15
CA ASP A 40 5.81 11.43 -0.28
C ASP A 40 7.22 11.60 0.32
N LYS A 41 8.21 11.61 -0.54
CA LYS A 41 9.62 11.82 -0.16
C LYS A 41 9.86 13.24 0.41
N ALA A 42 9.04 14.22 0.03
CA ALA A 42 9.15 15.60 0.52
C ALA A 42 8.78 15.76 2.00
N GLN A 43 8.07 14.79 2.59
CA GLN A 43 7.70 14.82 4.01
C GLN A 43 8.81 14.34 4.96
N GLY A 44 10.03 14.13 4.46
CA GLY A 44 11.21 13.83 5.27
C GLY A 44 11.34 12.38 5.71
N ASN A 45 10.46 11.47 5.28
CA ASN A 45 10.60 10.05 5.56
C ASN A 45 11.63 9.43 4.59
N PRO A 46 12.66 8.71 5.08
CA PRO A 46 13.69 8.13 4.22
C PRO A 46 13.14 6.96 3.41
N ALA A 47 13.58 6.84 2.17
CA ALA A 47 13.41 5.62 1.41
C ALA A 47 14.53 4.63 1.78
N LEU A 48 14.16 3.41 2.13
CA LEU A 48 15.14 2.34 2.35
C LEU A 48 15.43 1.61 1.05
N ARG A 49 16.71 1.36 0.83
CA ARG A 49 17.20 0.48 -0.22
C ARG A 49 18.34 -0.36 0.35
N VAL A 50 18.05 -1.62 0.64
CA VAL A 50 18.99 -2.51 1.31
C VAL A 50 19.30 -3.70 0.41
N ARG A 51 20.60 -3.96 0.19
CA ARG A 51 21.06 -5.12 -0.56
C ARG A 51 21.31 -6.30 0.38
N GLY A 52 20.95 -7.51 -0.02
CA GLY A 52 21.08 -8.68 0.82
C GLY A 52 20.66 -9.98 0.13
N ASN A 53 20.36 -10.97 0.94
CA ASN A 53 19.85 -12.26 0.51
C ASN A 53 18.52 -12.59 1.17
N ALA A 54 17.62 -13.16 0.40
CA ALA A 54 16.37 -13.73 0.89
C ALA A 54 16.60 -15.20 1.26
N LEU A 55 16.29 -15.57 2.51
CA LEU A 55 16.47 -16.93 3.02
C LEU A 55 15.13 -17.45 3.58
N PRO A 56 14.83 -18.76 3.47
CA PRO A 56 13.68 -19.34 4.15
C PRO A 56 13.79 -19.19 5.67
N VAL A 57 12.65 -18.99 6.33
CA VAL A 57 12.55 -18.95 7.79
C VAL A 57 11.21 -19.54 8.24
N SER A 58 11.16 -20.07 9.44
CA SER A 58 9.94 -20.55 10.07
C SER A 58 9.68 -19.86 11.41
N PHE A 59 8.44 -19.87 11.88
CA PHE A 59 8.10 -19.42 13.20
C PHE A 59 8.68 -20.33 14.31
N PRO A 60 9.04 -19.78 15.49
CA PRO A 60 9.06 -18.36 15.84
C PRO A 60 10.19 -17.60 15.12
N LEU A 61 10.00 -16.28 14.89
CA LEU A 61 10.97 -15.47 14.11
C LEU A 61 12.26 -15.12 14.88
N ASN A 62 12.35 -15.45 16.16
CA ASN A 62 13.55 -15.33 17.01
C ASN A 62 14.33 -14.01 16.87
N ALA A 63 13.60 -12.87 16.88
CA ALA A 63 14.22 -11.55 16.86
C ALA A 63 13.58 -10.63 17.90
N GLU A 64 14.40 -9.88 18.60
CA GLU A 64 13.93 -8.81 19.48
C GLU A 64 13.74 -7.54 18.62
N LEU A 65 12.49 -7.14 18.44
CA LEU A 65 12.15 -5.89 17.76
C LEU A 65 12.27 -4.73 18.75
N SER A 66 13.10 -3.74 18.41
CA SER A 66 13.16 -2.49 19.17
C SER A 66 11.93 -1.65 18.86
N LEU A 67 10.97 -1.63 19.79
CA LEU A 67 9.72 -0.89 19.66
C LEU A 67 9.77 0.37 20.56
N GLU A 68 9.62 1.51 19.94
CA GLU A 68 9.41 2.77 20.66
C GLU A 68 7.96 2.87 21.17
N SER A 69 7.72 3.71 22.17
CA SER A 69 6.36 4.09 22.55
C SER A 69 5.75 4.96 21.43
N SER A 70 4.44 4.78 21.19
CA SER A 70 3.74 5.64 20.23
C SER A 70 3.89 7.11 20.65
N PRO A 71 4.29 8.02 19.75
CA PRO A 71 4.17 9.43 20.01
C PRO A 71 2.70 9.78 20.30
N GLU A 72 2.48 10.80 21.13
CA GLU A 72 1.14 11.34 21.41
C GLU A 72 0.56 12.08 20.17
N VAL A 73 0.41 11.36 19.07
CA VAL A 73 -0.28 11.87 17.89
C VAL A 73 -1.75 11.50 18.02
N PRO A 74 -2.64 12.48 18.12
CA PRO A 74 -4.07 12.21 18.27
C PRO A 74 -4.62 11.55 17.00
N ASP A 75 -5.65 10.73 17.18
CA ASP A 75 -6.40 10.20 16.07
C ASP A 75 -7.08 11.31 15.29
N ILE A 76 -7.24 11.10 13.99
CA ILE A 76 -7.92 12.07 13.13
C ILE A 76 -9.40 12.12 13.52
N LYS A 77 -9.84 13.31 13.93
CA LYS A 77 -11.24 13.55 14.31
C LYS A 77 -12.15 13.43 13.09
N LYS A 78 -13.38 12.99 13.34
CA LYS A 78 -14.39 12.87 12.30
C LYS A 78 -14.62 14.19 11.56
N GLU A 79 -14.71 15.28 12.31
CA GLU A 79 -14.95 16.62 11.77
C GLU A 79 -13.84 17.08 10.82
N ASP A 80 -12.58 16.76 11.13
CA ASP A 80 -11.43 17.09 10.30
C ASP A 80 -11.47 16.30 8.99
N HIS A 81 -11.79 15.00 9.07
CA HIS A 81 -11.94 14.16 7.88
C HIS A 81 -13.10 14.63 6.99
N LEU A 82 -14.28 14.89 7.57
CA LEU A 82 -15.42 15.41 6.83
C LEU A 82 -15.10 16.76 6.17
N SER A 83 -14.37 17.65 6.86
CA SER A 83 -13.92 18.93 6.28
C SER A 83 -13.00 18.74 5.08
N ALA A 84 -12.04 17.81 5.15
CA ALA A 84 -11.15 17.49 4.04
C ALA A 84 -11.93 16.91 2.85
N VAL A 85 -12.89 15.99 3.09
CA VAL A 85 -13.75 15.42 2.04
C VAL A 85 -14.61 16.49 1.38
N ASN A 86 -15.23 17.40 2.15
CA ASN A 86 -16.04 18.49 1.60
C ASN A 86 -15.19 19.46 0.77
N SER A 87 -13.96 19.75 1.20
CA SER A 87 -13.01 20.55 0.41
C SER A 87 -12.66 19.85 -0.91
N ALA A 88 -12.42 18.53 -0.88
CA ALA A 88 -12.17 17.73 -2.09
C ALA A 88 -13.36 17.75 -3.06
N LEU A 89 -14.58 17.66 -2.54
CA LEU A 89 -15.79 17.73 -3.36
C LEU A 89 -15.97 19.12 -4.00
N ALA A 90 -15.56 20.19 -3.31
CA ALA A 90 -15.59 21.54 -3.88
C ALA A 90 -14.61 21.64 -5.07
N ASP A 91 -13.37 21.18 -4.92
CA ASP A 91 -12.36 21.18 -6.01
C ASP A 91 -12.76 20.25 -7.18
N ILE A 92 -13.39 19.09 -6.87
CA ILE A 92 -13.92 18.18 -7.89
C ILE A 92 -15.08 18.82 -8.67
N ASN A 93 -16.00 19.50 -7.98
CA ASN A 93 -17.12 20.20 -8.64
C ASN A 93 -16.63 21.44 -9.41
N GLY A 94 -15.56 22.07 -8.97
CA GLY A 94 -14.87 23.14 -9.67
C GLY A 94 -14.06 22.69 -10.90
N GLY A 95 -13.83 21.39 -11.05
CA GLY A 95 -13.11 20.80 -12.18
C GLY A 95 -11.58 20.77 -12.00
N GLU A 96 -11.06 21.16 -10.85
CA GLU A 96 -9.62 21.11 -10.56
C GLU A 96 -9.13 19.71 -10.22
N LEU A 97 -9.99 18.89 -9.63
CA LEU A 97 -9.75 17.47 -9.35
C LEU A 97 -10.81 16.60 -10.03
N LYS A 98 -10.43 15.39 -10.42
CA LYS A 98 -11.36 14.32 -10.79
C LYS A 98 -11.55 13.33 -9.65
N LYS A 99 -10.45 13.09 -8.89
CA LYS A 99 -10.38 12.18 -7.75
C LYS A 99 -9.27 12.61 -6.81
N VAL A 100 -9.47 12.41 -5.52
CA VAL A 100 -8.40 12.42 -4.52
C VAL A 100 -8.67 11.39 -3.44
N VAL A 101 -7.62 10.74 -2.94
CA VAL A 101 -7.74 9.81 -1.81
C VAL A 101 -7.46 10.58 -0.51
N ILE A 102 -8.41 10.56 0.41
CA ILE A 102 -8.26 11.16 1.76
C ILE A 102 -8.04 10.03 2.77
N SER A 103 -6.95 10.12 3.51
CA SER A 103 -6.58 9.13 4.49
C SER A 103 -6.77 9.60 5.93
N ARG A 104 -6.85 8.64 6.85
CA ARG A 104 -6.79 8.86 8.28
C ARG A 104 -6.06 7.73 8.98
N SER A 105 -5.60 7.98 10.20
CA SER A 105 -5.05 6.97 11.07
C SER A 105 -5.79 6.92 12.39
N GLU A 106 -5.70 5.75 13.07
CA GLU A 106 -6.29 5.49 14.37
C GLU A 106 -5.33 4.62 15.18
N PHE A 107 -5.12 4.98 16.45
CA PHE A 107 -4.28 4.18 17.34
C PHE A 107 -5.09 3.04 17.97
N TRP A 108 -4.55 1.85 17.94
CA TRP A 108 -5.12 0.67 18.54
C TRP A 108 -4.22 0.13 19.65
N SER A 109 -4.59 0.38 20.90
CA SER A 109 -3.91 -0.20 22.05
C SER A 109 -4.30 -1.67 22.20
N THR A 110 -3.30 -2.54 22.23
CA THR A 110 -3.49 -4.00 22.35
C THR A 110 -2.19 -4.63 22.88
N PRO A 111 -2.28 -5.73 23.64
CA PRO A 111 -1.10 -6.46 24.11
C PRO A 111 -0.48 -7.38 23.05
N LEU A 112 -1.08 -7.47 21.86
CA LEU A 112 -0.58 -8.32 20.79
C LEU A 112 0.79 -7.85 20.31
N THR A 113 1.65 -8.79 19.98
CA THR A 113 2.98 -8.51 19.44
C THR A 113 2.94 -8.36 17.90
N PRO A 114 3.89 -7.66 17.28
CA PRO A 114 4.00 -7.61 15.83
C PRO A 114 4.13 -9.00 15.18
N GLU A 115 4.83 -9.94 15.83
CA GLU A 115 4.99 -11.30 15.32
C GLU A 115 3.66 -12.08 15.30
N GLU A 116 2.87 -12.00 16.37
CA GLU A 116 1.54 -12.61 16.44
C GLU A 116 0.63 -12.08 15.33
N LEU A 117 0.66 -10.75 15.12
CA LEU A 117 -0.11 -10.12 14.04
C LEU A 117 0.41 -10.51 12.67
N PHE A 118 1.72 -10.56 12.46
CA PHE A 118 2.31 -10.98 11.19
C PHE A 118 1.90 -12.41 10.84
N ARG A 119 2.01 -13.35 11.79
CA ARG A 119 1.58 -14.73 11.61
C ARG A 119 0.10 -14.81 11.24
N SER A 120 -0.75 -14.14 12.02
CA SER A 120 -2.19 -14.08 11.74
C SER A 120 -2.50 -13.53 10.36
N LYS A 121 -1.80 -12.47 9.92
CA LYS A 121 -1.98 -11.91 8.56
C LYS A 121 -1.51 -12.87 7.47
N CYS A 122 -0.42 -13.63 7.67
CA CYS A 122 0.02 -14.68 6.73
C CYS A 122 -1.05 -15.76 6.53
N GLU A 123 -1.72 -16.17 7.59
CA GLU A 123 -2.80 -17.16 7.54
C GLU A 123 -4.06 -16.64 6.86
N MET A 124 -4.39 -15.37 7.09
CA MET A 124 -5.66 -14.78 6.66
C MET A 124 -5.67 -14.20 5.27
N TYR A 125 -4.51 -13.78 4.78
CA TYR A 125 -4.37 -13.13 3.48
C TYR A 125 -3.43 -13.94 2.57
N PRO A 126 -3.86 -15.13 2.10
CA PRO A 126 -3.03 -15.98 1.24
C PRO A 126 -2.61 -15.26 -0.05
N ASP A 127 -3.48 -14.41 -0.58
CA ASP A 127 -3.29 -13.69 -1.85
C ASP A 127 -2.68 -12.28 -1.70
N ALA A 128 -2.13 -11.93 -0.52
CA ALA A 128 -1.46 -10.66 -0.30
C ALA A 128 0.03 -10.85 -0.02
N MET A 129 0.83 -9.83 -0.36
CA MET A 129 2.18 -9.72 0.19
C MET A 129 2.06 -9.29 1.65
N VAL A 130 2.45 -10.17 2.57
CA VAL A 130 2.46 -9.88 4.01
C VAL A 130 3.90 -9.65 4.44
N TYR A 131 4.15 -8.60 5.20
CA TYR A 131 5.50 -8.26 5.65
C TYR A 131 5.51 -7.75 7.09
N LEU A 132 6.65 -7.97 7.77
CA LEU A 132 7.03 -7.34 9.03
C LEU A 132 8.45 -6.80 8.85
N LEU A 133 8.59 -5.47 8.93
CA LEU A 133 9.84 -4.74 8.74
C LEU A 133 10.19 -3.99 10.01
N ALA A 134 11.42 -4.08 10.47
CA ALA A 134 11.99 -3.22 11.50
C ALA A 134 13.31 -2.63 11.02
N HIS A 135 13.47 -1.32 11.11
CA HIS A 135 14.70 -0.59 10.80
C HIS A 135 14.77 0.70 11.61
N PRO A 136 15.95 1.09 12.14
CA PRO A 136 16.08 2.28 12.99
C PRO A 136 15.55 3.57 12.37
N ASP A 137 15.75 3.77 11.07
CA ASP A 137 15.35 5.00 10.39
C ASP A 137 13.87 5.08 10.04
N VAL A 138 13.15 3.95 10.02
CA VAL A 138 11.73 3.91 9.59
C VAL A 138 10.78 3.38 10.67
N GLY A 139 11.34 2.84 11.76
CA GLY A 139 10.57 2.16 12.81
C GLY A 139 10.10 0.76 12.39
N VAL A 140 9.07 0.27 13.04
CA VAL A 140 8.52 -1.07 12.79
C VAL A 140 7.19 -0.98 12.07
N TRP A 141 7.09 -1.69 10.94
CA TRP A 141 5.91 -1.70 10.07
C TRP A 141 5.45 -3.12 9.76
N LEU A 142 4.14 -3.31 9.75
CA LEU A 142 3.48 -4.54 9.37
C LEU A 142 2.36 -4.25 8.37
N GLY A 143 2.24 -5.07 7.34
CA GLY A 143 1.20 -4.90 6.35
C GLY A 143 0.85 -6.17 5.59
N ALA A 144 -0.32 -6.16 4.94
CA ALA A 144 -0.82 -7.23 4.09
C ALA A 144 -1.38 -6.63 2.80
N SER A 145 -0.49 -6.27 1.88
CA SER A 145 -0.86 -5.56 0.66
C SER A 145 -1.34 -6.49 -0.44
N PRO A 146 -2.53 -6.24 -0.98
CA PRO A 146 -3.04 -6.97 -2.13
C PRO A 146 -2.66 -6.36 -3.48
N GLU A 147 -2.17 -5.11 -3.51
CA GLU A 147 -2.04 -4.30 -4.72
C GLU A 147 -0.63 -4.36 -5.29
N LEU A 148 -0.48 -5.10 -6.39
CA LEU A 148 0.75 -5.13 -7.17
C LEU A 148 0.95 -3.77 -7.87
N LEU A 149 2.07 -3.10 -7.57
CA LEU A 149 2.47 -1.87 -8.26
C LEU A 149 3.25 -2.17 -9.54
N LEU A 150 4.23 -3.08 -9.45
CA LEU A 150 5.04 -3.50 -10.59
C LEU A 150 5.63 -4.88 -10.32
N GLN A 151 5.50 -5.77 -11.29
CA GLN A 151 6.22 -7.03 -11.35
C GLN A 151 7.05 -7.05 -12.63
N ARG A 152 8.26 -7.60 -12.55
CA ARG A 152 9.09 -7.92 -13.71
C ARG A 152 9.53 -9.37 -13.62
N ILE A 153 9.38 -10.08 -14.73
CA ILE A 153 9.89 -11.45 -14.90
C ILE A 153 10.58 -11.49 -16.26
N GLY A 154 11.91 -11.64 -16.25
CA GLY A 154 12.71 -11.46 -17.46
C GLY A 154 12.57 -10.04 -18.03
N GLY A 155 12.12 -9.92 -19.28
CA GLY A 155 11.86 -8.64 -19.96
C GLY A 155 10.38 -8.21 -19.97
N GLU A 156 9.50 -8.98 -19.35
CA GLU A 156 8.06 -8.69 -19.28
C GLU A 156 7.69 -8.04 -17.96
N PHE A 157 6.83 -7.06 -18.03
CA PHE A 157 6.30 -6.33 -16.88
C PHE A 157 4.80 -6.52 -16.74
N GLU A 158 4.34 -6.57 -15.50
CA GLU A 158 2.92 -6.55 -15.14
C GLU A 158 2.68 -5.49 -14.06
N THR A 159 1.59 -4.76 -14.19
CA THR A 159 1.01 -3.92 -13.13
C THR A 159 -0.49 -4.16 -13.05
N VAL A 160 -1.14 -3.71 -11.99
CA VAL A 160 -2.59 -3.81 -11.85
C VAL A 160 -3.22 -2.45 -11.61
N SER A 161 -4.39 -2.23 -12.19
CA SER A 161 -5.30 -1.19 -11.72
C SER A 161 -6.32 -1.83 -10.80
N LEU A 162 -6.34 -1.41 -9.53
CA LEU A 162 -7.24 -1.91 -8.50
C LEU A 162 -8.01 -0.74 -7.93
N ALA A 163 -9.30 -0.65 -8.23
CA ALA A 163 -10.17 0.40 -7.71
C ALA A 163 -11.63 -0.05 -7.69
N GLY A 164 -12.49 0.79 -7.09
CA GLY A 164 -13.85 0.38 -6.77
C GLY A 164 -13.86 -0.62 -5.62
N THR A 165 -14.66 -0.37 -4.60
CA THR A 165 -14.73 -1.22 -3.40
C THR A 165 -16.19 -1.50 -3.07
N LYS A 166 -16.49 -2.76 -2.75
CA LYS A 166 -17.77 -3.20 -2.21
C LYS A 166 -17.53 -4.05 -0.96
N SER A 167 -18.27 -3.77 0.09
CA SER A 167 -18.28 -4.58 1.32
C SER A 167 -19.13 -5.84 1.20
N SER A 168 -19.99 -5.93 0.19
CA SER A 168 -20.79 -7.11 -0.13
C SER A 168 -20.25 -7.80 -1.38
N LEU A 169 -19.95 -9.10 -1.27
CA LEU A 169 -19.45 -9.90 -2.39
C LEU A 169 -20.48 -10.11 -3.51
N THR A 170 -21.76 -10.05 -3.17
CA THR A 170 -22.89 -10.29 -4.09
C THR A 170 -23.45 -9.02 -4.73
N GLU A 171 -23.15 -7.85 -4.17
CA GLU A 171 -23.65 -6.58 -4.69
C GLU A 171 -23.07 -6.27 -6.08
N PRO A 172 -23.91 -5.91 -7.07
CA PRO A 172 -23.44 -5.58 -8.42
C PRO A 172 -22.64 -4.27 -8.42
N TRP A 173 -21.69 -4.16 -9.35
CA TRP A 173 -20.95 -2.94 -9.61
C TRP A 173 -21.85 -1.87 -10.22
N THR A 174 -21.76 -0.65 -9.69
CA THR A 174 -22.43 0.52 -10.27
C THR A 174 -21.48 1.26 -11.22
N ASP A 175 -22.01 2.25 -11.93
CA ASP A 175 -21.21 3.10 -12.82
C ASP A 175 -20.15 3.91 -12.05
N LYS A 176 -20.37 4.21 -10.76
CA LYS A 176 -19.38 4.90 -9.91
C LYS A 176 -18.09 4.10 -9.81
N GLU A 177 -18.18 2.84 -9.35
CA GLU A 177 -17.00 1.99 -9.15
C GLU A 177 -16.32 1.64 -10.48
N ARG A 178 -17.10 1.45 -11.56
CA ARG A 178 -16.53 1.21 -12.90
C ARG A 178 -15.73 2.39 -13.40
N ARG A 179 -16.25 3.63 -13.29
CA ARG A 179 -15.54 4.85 -13.67
C ARG A 179 -14.29 5.07 -12.82
N GLU A 180 -14.37 4.77 -11.52
CA GLU A 180 -13.21 4.84 -10.63
C GLU A 180 -12.09 3.91 -11.10
N GLN A 181 -12.44 2.66 -11.45
CA GLN A 181 -11.48 1.68 -11.93
C GLN A 181 -10.92 2.05 -13.32
N GLU A 182 -11.77 2.53 -14.24
CA GLU A 182 -11.36 3.02 -15.55
C GLU A 182 -10.38 4.18 -15.44
N MET A 183 -10.61 5.13 -14.55
CA MET A 183 -9.70 6.26 -14.32
C MET A 183 -8.29 5.80 -13.92
N VAL A 184 -8.19 4.80 -13.03
CA VAL A 184 -6.88 4.24 -12.63
C VAL A 184 -6.22 3.52 -13.80
N THR A 185 -7.00 2.75 -14.57
CA THR A 185 -6.49 2.04 -15.75
C THR A 185 -5.98 3.00 -16.83
N ASP A 186 -6.73 4.04 -17.12
CA ASP A 186 -6.38 5.06 -18.13
C ASP A 186 -5.11 5.81 -17.70
N PHE A 187 -5.01 6.18 -16.43
CA PHE A 187 -3.79 6.78 -15.89
C PHE A 187 -2.58 5.87 -16.12
N ILE A 188 -2.64 4.62 -15.65
CA ILE A 188 -1.53 3.67 -15.76
C ILE A 188 -1.14 3.46 -17.22
N THR A 189 -2.09 3.19 -18.11
CA THR A 189 -1.82 2.95 -19.52
C THR A 189 -1.26 4.19 -20.23
N HIS A 190 -1.73 5.39 -19.87
CA HIS A 190 -1.18 6.64 -20.37
C HIS A 190 0.27 6.83 -19.92
N ARG A 191 0.56 6.68 -18.63
CA ARG A 191 1.92 6.83 -18.07
C ARG A 191 2.90 5.85 -18.71
N LEU A 192 2.53 4.58 -18.85
CA LEU A 192 3.34 3.57 -19.52
C LEU A 192 3.66 3.94 -20.99
N ARG A 193 2.68 4.47 -21.72
CA ARG A 193 2.93 4.93 -23.11
C ARG A 193 3.89 6.12 -23.16
N VAL A 194 3.79 7.05 -22.21
CA VAL A 194 4.70 8.21 -22.12
C VAL A 194 6.13 7.77 -21.82
N THR A 195 6.35 6.70 -21.06
CA THR A 195 7.69 6.14 -20.81
C THR A 195 8.25 5.34 -22.01
N GLY A 196 7.50 5.20 -23.09
CA GLY A 196 7.91 4.40 -24.23
C GLY A 196 7.70 2.90 -24.08
N ALA A 197 6.90 2.47 -23.09
CA ALA A 197 6.54 1.06 -22.92
C ALA A 197 5.83 0.52 -24.17
N GLN A 198 6.19 -0.71 -24.57
CA GLN A 198 5.72 -1.35 -25.78
C GLN A 198 4.74 -2.49 -25.42
N GLY A 199 3.84 -2.80 -26.36
CA GLY A 199 2.92 -3.93 -26.20
C GLY A 199 1.94 -3.77 -25.02
N VAL A 200 1.66 -2.53 -24.60
CA VAL A 200 0.76 -2.27 -23.44
C VAL A 200 -0.62 -2.86 -23.71
N ALA A 201 -0.94 -3.95 -23.02
CA ALA A 201 -2.18 -4.70 -23.16
C ALA A 201 -2.92 -4.79 -21.81
N GLN A 202 -4.13 -4.28 -21.79
CA GLN A 202 -5.03 -4.35 -20.64
C GLN A 202 -5.91 -5.60 -20.75
N ARG A 203 -6.00 -6.38 -19.66
CA ARG A 203 -6.98 -7.45 -19.53
C ARG A 203 -8.31 -6.89 -19.00
N ARG A 204 -9.42 -7.55 -19.35
CA ARG A 204 -10.75 -7.18 -18.87
C ARG A 204 -10.78 -7.15 -17.34
N ALA A 205 -11.44 -6.15 -16.77
CA ALA A 205 -11.66 -6.04 -15.33
C ALA A 205 -12.42 -7.26 -14.79
N ARG A 206 -11.99 -7.75 -13.65
CA ARG A 206 -12.59 -8.89 -12.92
C ARG A 206 -12.73 -8.55 -11.44
N ASP A 207 -13.60 -9.29 -10.76
CA ASP A 207 -13.72 -9.22 -9.32
C ASP A 207 -12.45 -9.79 -8.66
N ARG A 208 -11.90 -9.05 -7.71
CA ARG A 208 -10.82 -9.49 -6.84
C ARG A 208 -11.26 -9.35 -5.39
N THR A 209 -11.31 -10.46 -4.67
CA THR A 209 -11.76 -10.50 -3.28
C THR A 209 -10.57 -10.54 -2.33
N TYR A 210 -10.65 -9.70 -1.27
CA TYR A 210 -9.69 -9.70 -0.17
C TYR A 210 -10.45 -9.67 1.16
N GLY A 211 -10.46 -10.80 1.86
CA GLY A 211 -11.29 -10.97 3.05
C GLY A 211 -12.78 -10.81 2.71
N THR A 212 -13.45 -9.85 3.34
CA THR A 212 -14.89 -9.59 3.17
C THR A 212 -15.23 -8.54 2.11
N ILE A 213 -14.24 -7.93 1.48
CA ILE A 213 -14.43 -6.89 0.47
C ILE A 213 -13.97 -7.33 -0.91
N LYS A 214 -14.60 -6.79 -1.95
CA LYS A 214 -14.19 -7.01 -3.34
C LYS A 214 -13.84 -5.70 -4.03
N HIS A 215 -12.96 -5.82 -5.02
CA HIS A 215 -12.50 -4.74 -5.88
C HIS A 215 -12.61 -5.13 -7.35
N LEU A 216 -12.61 -4.14 -8.25
CA LEU A 216 -12.37 -4.35 -9.68
C LEU A 216 -10.86 -4.30 -9.95
N GLU A 217 -10.34 -5.35 -10.59
CA GLU A 217 -8.93 -5.50 -10.96
C GLU A 217 -8.80 -5.67 -12.47
N SER A 218 -7.93 -4.88 -13.09
CA SER A 218 -7.43 -5.14 -14.45
C SER A 218 -5.91 -5.31 -14.43
N LYS A 219 -5.43 -6.40 -15.01
CA LYS A 219 -4.01 -6.60 -15.26
C LYS A 219 -3.57 -5.86 -16.52
N ILE A 220 -2.41 -5.24 -16.45
CA ILE A 220 -1.78 -4.51 -17.56
C ILE A 220 -0.40 -5.11 -17.74
N VAL A 221 -0.13 -5.68 -18.91
CA VAL A 221 1.15 -6.28 -19.27
C VAL A 221 1.83 -5.44 -20.36
N PHE A 222 3.15 -5.35 -20.31
CA PHE A 222 3.94 -4.55 -21.24
C PHE A 222 5.40 -4.99 -21.23
N SER A 223 6.19 -4.49 -22.20
CA SER A 223 7.65 -4.56 -22.18
C SER A 223 8.23 -3.14 -22.13
N SER A 224 9.44 -2.98 -21.58
CA SER A 224 10.10 -1.69 -21.44
C SER A 224 11.61 -1.83 -21.37
N ASP A 225 12.33 -0.87 -21.96
CA ASP A 225 13.78 -0.72 -21.79
C ASP A 225 14.15 0.12 -20.54
N GLN A 226 13.14 0.66 -19.84
CA GLN A 226 13.34 1.40 -18.60
C GLN A 226 13.63 0.44 -17.44
N ASN A 227 14.43 0.91 -16.47
CA ASN A 227 14.66 0.16 -15.24
C ASN A 227 13.46 0.26 -14.28
N ASP A 228 13.44 -0.62 -13.27
CA ASP A 228 12.36 -0.69 -12.28
C ASP A 228 12.15 0.67 -11.57
N ASP A 229 13.23 1.39 -11.20
CA ASP A 229 13.13 2.66 -10.47
C ASP A 229 12.40 3.74 -11.30
N ALA A 230 12.72 3.85 -12.59
CA ALA A 230 12.06 4.80 -13.50
C ALA A 230 10.57 4.48 -13.67
N LEU A 231 10.22 3.20 -13.82
CA LEU A 231 8.83 2.76 -13.93
C LEU A 231 8.06 2.99 -12.63
N LEU A 232 8.66 2.73 -11.46
CA LEU A 232 8.06 2.98 -10.16
C LEU A 232 7.80 4.47 -9.93
N GLU A 233 8.73 5.35 -10.29
CA GLU A 233 8.55 6.80 -10.18
C GLU A 233 7.44 7.32 -11.10
N GLU A 234 7.31 6.72 -12.26
CA GLU A 234 6.27 7.08 -13.21
C GLU A 234 4.87 6.60 -12.76
N LEU A 235 4.79 5.40 -12.23
CA LEU A 235 3.52 4.80 -11.81
C LEU A 235 3.05 5.30 -10.44
N HIS A 236 3.96 5.50 -9.47
CA HIS A 236 3.58 5.83 -8.10
C HIS A 236 3.58 7.35 -7.84
N PRO A 237 2.58 7.88 -7.11
CA PRO A 237 1.34 7.20 -6.73
C PRO A 237 0.32 7.14 -7.87
N THR A 238 -0.39 6.01 -7.96
CA THR A 238 -1.53 5.87 -8.86
C THR A 238 -2.75 6.67 -8.34
N PRO A 239 -3.79 6.94 -9.15
CA PRO A 239 -5.03 7.53 -8.66
C PRO A 239 -5.79 6.65 -7.64
N ALA A 240 -5.41 5.37 -7.49
CA ALA A 240 -5.97 4.50 -6.46
C ALA A 240 -5.57 4.93 -5.04
N VAL A 241 -4.41 5.60 -4.89
CA VAL A 241 -3.88 6.03 -3.58
C VAL A 241 -3.55 7.52 -3.48
N GLY A 242 -3.41 8.21 -4.61
CA GLY A 242 -3.17 9.66 -4.69
C GLY A 242 -4.41 10.39 -5.19
N GLY A 243 -4.57 10.44 -6.50
CA GLY A 243 -5.71 11.09 -7.17
C GLY A 243 -5.36 11.53 -8.60
N GLU A 244 -6.32 12.24 -9.22
CA GLU A 244 -6.22 12.69 -10.60
C GLU A 244 -6.80 14.12 -10.75
N PRO A 245 -6.09 15.09 -11.35
CA PRO A 245 -4.69 15.02 -11.81
C PRO A 245 -3.69 14.85 -10.65
N ARG A 246 -2.64 14.03 -10.87
CA ARG A 246 -1.70 13.60 -9.80
C ARG A 246 -1.14 14.76 -8.99
N ASP A 247 -0.57 15.77 -9.65
CA ASP A 247 0.09 16.88 -8.96
C ASP A 247 -0.89 17.75 -8.15
N HIS A 248 -2.13 17.93 -8.63
CA HIS A 248 -3.17 18.63 -7.90
C HIS A 248 -3.60 17.84 -6.67
N ALA A 249 -3.80 16.52 -6.83
CA ALA A 249 -4.17 15.64 -5.74
C ALA A 249 -3.08 15.59 -4.65
N LEU A 250 -1.80 15.52 -5.00
CA LEU A 250 -0.70 15.54 -4.02
C LEU A 250 -0.64 16.87 -3.25
N ARG A 251 -0.80 18.02 -3.93
CA ARG A 251 -0.89 19.33 -3.25
C ARG A 251 -2.11 19.42 -2.34
N PHE A 252 -3.25 18.88 -2.78
CA PHE A 252 -4.46 18.82 -1.97
C PHE A 252 -4.24 17.99 -0.70
N ILE A 253 -3.69 16.78 -0.84
CA ILE A 253 -3.37 15.88 0.29
C ILE A 253 -2.44 16.58 1.29
N ALA A 254 -1.34 17.17 0.81
CA ALA A 254 -0.37 17.88 1.66
C ALA A 254 -0.98 19.06 2.43
N LYS A 255 -2.01 19.71 1.86
CA LYS A 255 -2.69 20.86 2.47
C LYS A 255 -3.78 20.47 3.47
N HIS A 256 -4.52 19.39 3.19
CA HIS A 256 -5.77 19.06 3.90
C HIS A 256 -5.67 17.85 4.83
N GLU A 257 -4.75 16.91 4.62
CA GLU A 257 -4.52 15.85 5.59
C GLU A 257 -3.72 16.38 6.78
N LYS A 258 -4.24 16.14 7.99
CA LYS A 258 -3.60 16.56 9.24
C LYS A 258 -2.60 15.54 9.79
N GLN A 259 -2.28 14.53 9.01
CA GLN A 259 -1.33 13.49 9.39
C GLN A 259 -0.30 13.28 8.29
N ASN A 260 0.87 12.83 8.70
CA ASN A 260 1.86 12.28 7.77
C ASN A 260 1.48 10.83 7.45
N ARG A 261 1.34 10.49 6.18
CA ARG A 261 1.11 9.11 5.75
C ARG A 261 2.31 8.21 5.99
N ALA A 262 3.49 8.79 6.11
CA ALA A 262 4.76 8.10 6.17
C ALA A 262 4.87 7.05 5.04
N TYR A 263 4.85 5.76 5.38
CA TYR A 263 4.92 4.68 4.40
C TYR A 263 3.57 4.13 3.98
N TYR A 264 2.47 4.54 4.62
CA TYR A 264 1.13 4.19 4.15
C TYR A 264 0.90 4.76 2.76
N THR A 265 0.41 3.94 1.84
CA THR A 265 0.27 4.25 0.39
C THR A 265 1.58 4.56 -0.34
N GLY A 266 2.73 4.39 0.32
CA GLY A 266 4.01 4.25 -0.35
C GLY A 266 4.11 2.89 -1.07
N PHE A 267 5.31 2.39 -1.30
CA PHE A 267 5.48 1.05 -1.86
C PHE A 267 6.66 0.30 -1.21
N LEU A 268 6.60 -1.01 -1.31
CA LEU A 268 7.67 -1.90 -0.89
C LEU A 268 7.81 -3.06 -1.86
N GLY A 269 8.97 -3.67 -1.83
CA GLY A 269 9.21 -4.84 -2.67
C GLY A 269 10.67 -5.18 -2.76
N TRP A 270 10.97 -6.06 -3.68
CA TRP A 270 12.33 -6.52 -3.91
C TRP A 270 12.61 -6.67 -5.40
N SER A 271 13.90 -6.58 -5.76
CA SER A 271 14.39 -6.86 -7.11
C SER A 271 15.64 -7.73 -7.07
N GLN A 272 15.77 -8.56 -8.09
CA GLN A 272 16.93 -9.34 -8.48
C GLN A 272 17.22 -9.09 -9.96
N GLU A 273 18.29 -9.69 -10.50
CA GLU A 273 18.67 -9.49 -11.89
C GLU A 273 17.50 -9.73 -12.87
N ALA A 274 16.81 -10.87 -12.77
CA ALA A 274 15.74 -11.27 -13.70
C ALA A 274 14.33 -10.99 -13.19
N GLU A 275 14.15 -10.66 -11.92
CA GLU A 275 12.84 -10.57 -11.30
C GLU A 275 12.72 -9.37 -10.38
N ALA A 276 11.53 -8.78 -10.33
CA ALA A 276 11.18 -7.78 -9.33
C ALA A 276 9.69 -7.87 -8.97
N ASN A 277 9.37 -7.54 -7.73
CA ASN A 277 8.01 -7.50 -7.23
C ASN A 277 7.85 -6.32 -6.27
N TYR A 278 6.99 -5.37 -6.61
CA TYR A 278 6.69 -4.18 -5.82
C TYR A 278 5.19 -4.06 -5.58
N PHE A 279 4.82 -3.73 -4.36
CA PHE A 279 3.44 -3.60 -3.92
C PHE A 279 3.20 -2.22 -3.31
N VAL A 280 2.02 -1.66 -3.53
CA VAL A 280 1.58 -0.45 -2.81
C VAL A 280 1.43 -0.80 -1.34
N ASN A 281 1.96 0.01 -0.43
CA ASN A 281 1.89 -0.28 0.99
C ASN A 281 0.50 0.03 1.57
N LEU A 282 -0.37 -0.96 1.51
CA LEU A 282 -1.76 -0.89 1.97
C LEU A 282 -2.04 -1.88 3.09
N ARG A 283 -3.16 -1.66 3.80
CA ARG A 283 -3.56 -2.49 4.95
C ARG A 283 -2.41 -2.69 5.92
N CYS A 284 -1.67 -1.62 6.12
CA CYS A 284 -0.49 -1.59 6.96
C CYS A 284 -0.74 -0.84 8.25
N MET A 285 0.18 -1.05 9.18
CA MET A 285 0.24 -0.40 10.46
C MET A 285 1.68 -0.12 10.86
N GLN A 286 1.89 0.94 11.62
CA GLN A 286 3.12 1.18 12.34
C GLN A 286 3.01 0.56 13.72
N CYS A 287 4.03 -0.19 14.14
CA CYS A 287 4.06 -0.93 15.39
C CYS A 287 4.80 -0.14 16.47
N PHE A 288 4.23 -0.12 17.67
CA PHE A 288 4.79 0.52 18.86
C PHE A 288 4.75 -0.43 20.05
N SER A 289 5.47 -0.14 21.11
CA SER A 289 5.50 -0.96 22.34
C SER A 289 4.15 -1.02 23.08
N ASN A 290 3.27 -0.04 22.84
CA ASN A 290 1.95 0.08 23.46
C ASN A 290 0.77 -0.14 22.49
N GLY A 291 1.03 -0.56 21.24
CA GLY A 291 -0.01 -0.83 20.26
C GLY A 291 0.40 -0.52 18.82
N PHE A 292 -0.59 -0.20 17.99
CA PHE A 292 -0.40 -0.03 16.54
C PHE A 292 -1.15 1.19 16.04
N ARG A 293 -0.55 1.94 15.12
CA ARG A 293 -1.24 2.98 14.36
C ARG A 293 -1.67 2.41 13.01
N LEU A 294 -2.97 2.31 12.85
CA LEU A 294 -3.63 1.75 11.67
C LEU A 294 -3.95 2.87 10.68
N PHE A 295 -3.87 2.58 9.38
CA PHE A 295 -4.13 3.55 8.32
C PHE A 295 -5.22 3.06 7.37
N ALA A 296 -6.11 3.97 6.94
CA ALA A 296 -7.07 3.73 5.87
C ALA A 296 -7.35 5.01 5.09
N GLY A 297 -7.77 4.88 3.83
CA GLY A 297 -8.18 5.98 2.98
C GLY A 297 -9.39 5.63 2.12
N GLY A 298 -10.15 6.65 1.72
CA GLY A 298 -11.27 6.59 0.80
C GLY A 298 -11.03 7.43 -0.44
N GLY A 299 -11.47 6.96 -1.60
CA GLY A 299 -11.36 7.67 -2.86
C GLY A 299 -12.54 8.62 -3.09
N ILE A 300 -12.30 9.91 -2.98
CA ILE A 300 -13.33 10.94 -3.18
C ILE A 300 -13.45 11.26 -4.66
N VAL A 301 -14.64 11.09 -5.19
CA VAL A 301 -15.02 11.37 -6.58
C VAL A 301 -16.30 12.19 -6.62
N LYS A 302 -16.70 12.66 -7.81
CA LYS A 302 -17.95 13.38 -7.97
C LYS A 302 -19.13 12.53 -7.48
N GLY A 303 -19.92 13.09 -6.56
CA GLY A 303 -21.07 12.42 -5.95
C GLY A 303 -20.72 11.58 -4.71
N SER A 304 -19.48 11.60 -4.21
CA SER A 304 -19.15 11.05 -2.88
C SER A 304 -19.93 11.80 -1.80
N ASP A 305 -20.29 11.08 -0.72
CA ASP A 305 -20.89 11.62 0.50
C ASP A 305 -19.89 11.56 1.63
N ALA A 306 -19.63 12.68 2.30
CA ALA A 306 -18.57 12.79 3.29
C ALA A 306 -18.75 11.83 4.49
N LEU A 307 -20.00 11.58 4.91
CA LEU A 307 -20.28 10.66 6.00
C LEU A 307 -20.07 9.20 5.56
N ALA A 308 -20.51 8.86 4.36
CA ALA A 308 -20.30 7.53 3.79
C ALA A 308 -18.81 7.21 3.63
N GLU A 309 -18.00 8.18 3.17
CA GLU A 309 -16.54 8.02 3.03
C GLU A 309 -15.86 7.84 4.40
N TRP A 310 -16.32 8.56 5.45
CA TRP A 310 -15.86 8.31 6.81
C TRP A 310 -16.17 6.88 7.27
N GLU A 311 -17.41 6.40 7.08
CA GLU A 311 -17.82 5.06 7.46
C GLU A 311 -17.05 3.97 6.67
N GLU A 312 -16.73 4.22 5.40
CA GLU A 312 -15.89 3.33 4.60
C GLU A 312 -14.48 3.20 5.20
N THR A 313 -13.83 4.32 5.57
CA THR A 313 -12.51 4.27 6.22
C THR A 313 -12.57 3.58 7.58
N ARG A 314 -13.66 3.76 8.34
CA ARG A 314 -13.88 3.06 9.61
C ARG A 314 -13.98 1.55 9.40
N ALA A 315 -14.75 1.11 8.42
CA ALA A 315 -14.87 -0.31 8.09
C ALA A 315 -13.53 -0.92 7.64
N LYS A 316 -12.72 -0.17 6.87
CA LYS A 316 -11.36 -0.59 6.47
C LYS A 316 -10.44 -0.76 7.67
N ILE A 317 -10.42 0.18 8.62
CA ILE A 317 -9.64 0.07 9.86
C ILE A 317 -10.10 -1.13 10.69
N GLU A 318 -11.41 -1.31 10.84
CA GLU A 318 -11.96 -2.44 11.58
C GLU A 318 -11.55 -3.78 10.94
N THR A 319 -11.53 -3.89 9.62
CA THR A 319 -11.03 -5.08 8.92
C THR A 319 -9.57 -5.40 9.25
N ILE A 320 -8.74 -4.38 9.46
CA ILE A 320 -7.34 -4.58 9.88
C ILE A 320 -7.27 -5.09 11.32
N ARG A 321 -8.17 -4.61 12.19
CA ARG A 321 -8.22 -4.88 13.63
C ARG A 321 -8.83 -6.25 13.97
N THR A 322 -9.97 -6.61 13.35
CA THR A 322 -10.82 -7.74 13.77
C THR A 322 -10.44 -9.10 13.22
N ASN A 323 -9.58 -9.13 12.24
CA ASN A 323 -9.20 -10.37 11.57
C ASN A 323 -8.12 -11.17 12.36
N LEU A 324 -8.24 -11.20 13.69
CA LEU A 324 -7.45 -12.09 14.53
C LEU A 324 -8.30 -13.34 14.79
N LYS A 325 -7.93 -14.48 14.21
CA LYS A 325 -8.45 -15.76 14.71
C LYS A 325 -8.00 -15.90 16.16
N ARG A 326 -8.94 -15.94 17.07
CA ARG A 326 -8.73 -16.37 18.44
C ARG A 326 -8.40 -17.87 18.48
#